data_1eb11bafbd5487e625628da793f06256
#
_entry.id   1eb11bafbd5487e625628da793f06256
#
_cell.length_a   1.000
_cell.length_b   1.000
_cell.length_c   1.000
_cell.angle_alpha   90.00
_cell.angle_beta   90.00
_cell.angle_gamma   90.00
#
_symmetry.space_group_name_H-M   'P 1'
#
loop_
_entity.id
_entity.type
_entity.pdbx_description
1 polymer ?
#
loop_
_entity_poly.entity_id
_entity_poly.type
_entity_poly.pdbx_seq_one_letter_code
_entity_poly.pdbx_strand_id
1 'polypeptide(L)'
;MAKRENGSGTIVKRRYAHSTKYVAYSPAKYVVEEVRVKVVRIKIGTFPSKKEAREALDLYNKHPTPKYNYTLKDVYEDWKKTAFRDLSKQTQTSWTTSWEKIRTCTDPALADRYAREITTGELRQLLDYYAYERIDLDRDGNAVTIQPLSKSYVTKIKALLTQLFDHAVENNIVDRNYASLVKIPKMEAGKRRPLTDLEFRRLEKGWASAPGGDACLVLCYTGFRVTEFCQLTKFSYDPVNKTLRGGIKTDAGTDRIVPVHSKIQPIVERWYRECKGPLYARPDGKAYNKDTFAKGVWAPCMQSLGLPDDLKPHSARHTFGTMMSAAGARPEDIQRILGHADYSVTANTYITQDVAALKNAVELLA
;
A
#
# COMPACT_ATOMS: atom_id res chain seq x y z
N MET A 1 -34.18 -41.23 -19.08
CA MET A 1 -33.25 -40.47 -18.24
C MET A 1 -32.11 -41.39 -17.86
N ALA A 2 -30.89 -41.10 -18.26
CA ALA A 2 -29.73 -41.94 -17.92
C ALA A 2 -29.55 -42.00 -16.39
N LYS A 3 -29.36 -43.22 -15.89
CA LYS A 3 -29.10 -43.50 -14.46
C LYS A 3 -27.68 -42.95 -14.17
N ARG A 4 -27.52 -42.21 -13.10
CA ARG A 4 -26.22 -41.67 -12.69
C ARG A 4 -25.27 -42.76 -12.25
N GLU A 5 -23.98 -42.61 -12.54
CA GLU A 5 -22.93 -43.48 -11.99
C GLU A 5 -22.93 -43.44 -10.46
N ASN A 6 -22.76 -44.56 -9.82
CA ASN A 6 -22.63 -44.65 -8.37
C ASN A 6 -21.37 -43.85 -7.93
N GLY A 7 -21.54 -43.00 -6.94
CA GLY A 7 -20.46 -42.18 -6.41
C GLY A 7 -20.40 -40.72 -6.93
N SER A 8 -21.28 -40.33 -7.86
CA SER A 8 -21.25 -38.94 -8.46
C SER A 8 -21.91 -37.86 -7.58
N GLY A 9 -22.25 -38.13 -6.31
CA GLY A 9 -22.90 -37.18 -5.39
C GLY A 9 -24.41 -37.32 -5.33
N THR A 10 -25.09 -36.52 -4.52
CA THR A 10 -26.51 -36.67 -4.20
C THR A 10 -27.25 -35.33 -4.31
N ILE A 11 -28.48 -35.37 -4.87
CA ILE A 11 -29.40 -34.23 -4.87
C ILE A 11 -30.59 -34.60 -4.01
N VAL A 12 -30.84 -33.81 -2.97
CA VAL A 12 -31.96 -34.00 -2.01
C VAL A 12 -33.01 -32.93 -2.25
N LYS A 13 -34.27 -33.37 -2.44
CA LYS A 13 -35.42 -32.47 -2.52
C LYS A 13 -35.83 -32.09 -1.09
N ARG A 14 -35.87 -30.79 -0.80
CA ARG A 14 -36.38 -30.27 0.49
C ARG A 14 -37.64 -29.43 0.23
N ARG A 15 -38.68 -29.70 1.01
CA ARG A 15 -39.92 -28.92 1.02
C ARG A 15 -39.88 -27.93 2.16
N TYR A 16 -40.17 -26.67 1.85
CA TYR A 16 -40.34 -25.55 2.78
C TYR A 16 -41.81 -25.10 2.72
N ALA A 17 -42.29 -24.33 3.69
CA ALA A 17 -43.70 -23.93 3.79
C ALA A 17 -44.26 -23.32 2.47
N HIS A 18 -43.46 -22.57 1.73
CA HIS A 18 -43.89 -21.88 0.50
C HIS A 18 -43.07 -22.22 -0.76
N SER A 19 -42.14 -23.18 -0.68
CA SER A 19 -41.28 -23.52 -1.83
C SER A 19 -40.68 -24.92 -1.74
N THR A 20 -40.32 -25.46 -2.90
CA THR A 20 -39.51 -26.69 -2.97
C THR A 20 -38.14 -26.32 -3.48
N LYS A 21 -37.06 -26.72 -2.81
CA LYS A 21 -35.69 -26.53 -3.20
C LYS A 21 -34.92 -27.84 -3.32
N TYR A 22 -33.85 -27.82 -4.09
CA TYR A 22 -33.00 -28.98 -4.31
C TYR A 22 -31.61 -28.70 -3.79
N VAL A 23 -31.10 -29.54 -2.90
CA VAL A 23 -29.76 -29.38 -2.30
C VAL A 23 -28.83 -30.41 -2.93
N ALA A 24 -27.76 -29.94 -3.53
CA ALA A 24 -26.73 -30.80 -4.09
C ALA A 24 -25.58 -31.00 -3.06
N TYR A 25 -25.15 -32.25 -2.97
CA TYR A 25 -24.03 -32.68 -2.11
C TYR A 25 -23.00 -33.42 -2.94
N SER A 26 -21.71 -33.20 -2.62
CA SER A 26 -20.58 -33.89 -3.23
C SER A 26 -20.65 -35.38 -3.08
N PRO A 27 -19.83 -36.14 -3.84
CA PRO A 27 -19.54 -37.53 -3.50
C PRO A 27 -19.12 -37.69 -2.03
N ALA A 28 -19.46 -38.82 -1.42
CA ALA A 28 -19.04 -39.14 -0.07
C ALA A 28 -17.50 -39.33 -0.03
N LYS A 29 -16.80 -38.62 0.88
CA LYS A 29 -15.42 -38.89 1.26
C LYS A 29 -15.39 -39.55 2.61
N TYR A 30 -14.56 -40.58 2.73
CA TYR A 30 -14.31 -41.26 3.98
C TYR A 30 -13.07 -40.67 4.63
N VAL A 31 -13.23 -40.04 5.78
CA VAL A 31 -12.12 -39.47 6.57
C VAL A 31 -11.94 -40.34 7.80
N VAL A 32 -10.74 -40.82 8.02
CA VAL A 32 -10.38 -41.60 9.21
C VAL A 32 -9.92 -40.62 10.28
N GLU A 33 -10.71 -40.48 11.34
CA GLU A 33 -10.36 -39.70 12.54
C GLU A 33 -10.08 -40.72 13.66
N GLU A 34 -8.83 -40.85 14.08
CA GLU A 34 -8.33 -41.77 15.10
C GLU A 34 -8.73 -43.24 14.86
N VAL A 35 -9.90 -43.68 15.33
CA VAL A 35 -10.41 -45.05 15.24
C VAL A 35 -11.76 -45.12 14.49
N ARG A 36 -12.31 -44.00 14.04
CA ARG A 36 -13.62 -43.96 13.40
C ARG A 36 -13.56 -43.44 11.97
N VAL A 37 -14.26 -44.12 11.08
CA VAL A 37 -14.48 -43.69 9.70
C VAL A 37 -15.69 -42.77 9.66
N LYS A 38 -15.50 -41.50 9.34
CA LYS A 38 -16.56 -40.50 9.18
C LYS A 38 -16.85 -40.25 7.71
N VAL A 39 -18.13 -40.30 7.35
CA VAL A 39 -18.55 -39.95 5.98
C VAL A 39 -18.80 -38.45 5.89
N VAL A 40 -17.99 -37.76 5.13
CA VAL A 40 -18.11 -36.32 4.91
C VAL A 40 -18.65 -36.06 3.50
N ARG A 41 -19.70 -35.23 3.41
CA ARG A 41 -20.24 -34.71 2.14
C ARG A 41 -20.27 -33.20 2.18
N ILE A 42 -19.76 -32.56 1.16
CA ILE A 42 -19.77 -31.08 1.03
C ILE A 42 -21.10 -30.67 0.42
N LYS A 43 -21.80 -29.73 1.04
CA LYS A 43 -22.99 -29.11 0.46
C LYS A 43 -22.53 -28.15 -0.65
N ILE A 44 -22.90 -28.48 -1.89
CA ILE A 44 -22.54 -27.67 -3.08
C ILE A 44 -23.41 -26.42 -3.17
N GLY A 45 -24.71 -26.57 -2.92
CA GLY A 45 -25.63 -25.44 -2.96
C GLY A 45 -27.10 -25.87 -2.77
N THR A 46 -27.97 -24.84 -2.72
CA THR A 46 -29.42 -25.01 -2.69
C THR A 46 -30.03 -24.31 -3.88
N PHE A 47 -30.75 -25.01 -4.73
CA PHE A 47 -31.20 -24.54 -6.04
C PHE A 47 -32.75 -24.60 -6.14
N PRO A 48 -33.38 -23.70 -6.93
CA PRO A 48 -34.81 -23.70 -7.12
C PRO A 48 -35.28 -24.90 -7.96
N SER A 49 -34.44 -25.44 -8.85
CA SER A 49 -34.79 -26.58 -9.70
C SER A 49 -33.80 -27.76 -9.56
N LYS A 50 -34.31 -28.98 -9.87
CA LYS A 50 -33.48 -30.17 -9.92
C LYS A 50 -32.46 -30.12 -11.06
N LYS A 51 -32.75 -29.38 -12.12
CA LYS A 51 -31.85 -29.16 -13.29
C LYS A 51 -30.63 -28.39 -12.85
N GLU A 52 -30.81 -27.23 -12.24
CA GLU A 52 -29.72 -26.39 -11.74
C GLU A 52 -28.87 -27.11 -10.67
N ALA A 53 -29.52 -27.85 -9.74
CA ALA A 53 -28.81 -28.67 -8.77
C ALA A 53 -27.94 -29.76 -9.43
N ARG A 54 -28.38 -30.28 -10.58
CA ARG A 54 -27.63 -31.28 -11.35
C ARG A 54 -26.45 -30.63 -12.08
N GLU A 55 -26.67 -29.51 -12.74
CA GLU A 55 -25.62 -28.77 -13.43
C GLU A 55 -24.51 -28.36 -12.45
N ALA A 56 -24.87 -27.85 -11.27
CA ALA A 56 -23.91 -27.50 -10.23
C ALA A 56 -23.12 -28.72 -9.70
N LEU A 57 -23.78 -29.89 -9.58
CA LEU A 57 -23.12 -31.11 -9.14
C LEU A 57 -22.21 -31.70 -10.24
N ASP A 58 -22.61 -31.61 -11.51
CA ASP A 58 -21.80 -32.06 -12.64
C ASP A 58 -20.57 -31.16 -12.82
N LEU A 59 -20.72 -29.87 -12.60
CA LEU A 59 -19.63 -28.91 -12.58
C LEU A 59 -18.66 -29.14 -11.40
N TYR A 60 -19.20 -29.43 -10.20
CA TYR A 60 -18.39 -29.82 -9.04
C TYR A 60 -17.58 -31.09 -9.30
N ASN A 61 -18.19 -32.10 -10.01
CA ASN A 61 -17.49 -33.34 -10.32
C ASN A 61 -16.38 -33.18 -11.36
N LYS A 62 -16.50 -32.18 -12.26
CA LYS A 62 -15.43 -31.80 -13.16
C LYS A 62 -14.27 -31.10 -12.44
N HIS A 63 -14.59 -30.37 -11.37
CA HIS A 63 -13.63 -29.62 -10.56
C HIS A 63 -13.82 -29.90 -9.05
N PRO A 64 -13.49 -31.12 -8.56
CA PRO A 64 -13.83 -31.57 -7.21
C PRO A 64 -12.93 -30.98 -6.12
N THR A 65 -12.77 -29.67 -6.12
CA THR A 65 -12.02 -28.98 -5.05
C THR A 65 -12.99 -28.51 -3.96
N PRO A 66 -12.63 -28.62 -2.66
CA PRO A 66 -13.43 -28.08 -1.56
C PRO A 66 -13.70 -26.58 -1.70
N LYS A 67 -12.83 -25.87 -2.44
CA LYS A 67 -12.83 -24.41 -2.63
C LYS A 67 -13.69 -23.93 -3.80
N TYR A 68 -14.34 -24.83 -4.56
CA TYR A 68 -15.13 -24.45 -5.75
C TYR A 68 -16.23 -23.41 -5.46
N ASN A 69 -16.80 -23.40 -4.26
CA ASN A 69 -17.84 -22.47 -3.82
C ASN A 69 -17.31 -21.33 -2.94
N TYR A 70 -16.02 -21.02 -3.05
CA TYR A 70 -15.47 -19.86 -2.34
C TYR A 70 -16.05 -18.57 -2.89
N THR A 71 -16.61 -17.76 -1.98
CA THR A 71 -16.87 -16.35 -2.25
C THR A 71 -15.54 -15.58 -2.37
N LEU A 72 -15.58 -14.38 -2.92
CA LEU A 72 -14.37 -13.53 -2.95
C LEU A 72 -13.85 -13.26 -1.52
N LYS A 73 -14.74 -13.20 -0.54
CA LYS A 73 -14.39 -13.10 0.89
C LYS A 73 -13.63 -14.35 1.37
N ASP A 74 -14.08 -15.54 1.00
CA ASP A 74 -13.39 -16.79 1.37
C ASP A 74 -11.98 -16.84 0.73
N VAL A 75 -11.87 -16.39 -0.52
CA VAL A 75 -10.57 -16.26 -1.23
C VAL A 75 -9.65 -15.28 -0.48
N TYR A 76 -10.19 -14.12 -0.06
CA TYR A 76 -9.41 -13.14 0.69
C TYR A 76 -8.91 -13.70 2.03
N GLU A 77 -9.78 -14.35 2.81
CA GLU A 77 -9.40 -14.92 4.11
C GLU A 77 -8.39 -16.06 3.97
N ASP A 78 -8.50 -16.86 2.90
CA ASP A 78 -7.54 -17.94 2.63
C ASP A 78 -6.18 -17.39 2.14
N TRP A 79 -6.19 -16.44 1.21
CA TRP A 79 -5.00 -15.72 0.74
C TRP A 79 -4.26 -15.01 1.87
N LYS A 80 -5.01 -14.34 2.75
CA LYS A 80 -4.47 -13.59 3.88
C LYS A 80 -3.65 -14.47 4.84
N LYS A 81 -4.05 -15.72 5.07
CA LYS A 81 -3.34 -16.65 5.96
C LYS A 81 -1.89 -16.91 5.53
N THR A 82 -1.64 -16.91 4.23
CA THR A 82 -0.31 -17.13 3.67
C THR A 82 0.41 -15.83 3.41
N ALA A 83 -0.20 -14.90 2.67
CA ALA A 83 0.43 -13.66 2.24
C ALA A 83 0.85 -12.74 3.39
N PHE A 84 0.10 -12.69 4.51
CA PHE A 84 0.42 -11.80 5.63
C PHE A 84 1.61 -12.25 6.48
N ARG A 85 2.09 -13.49 6.32
CA ARG A 85 3.25 -13.98 7.09
C ARG A 85 4.52 -13.21 6.77
N ASP A 86 4.73 -12.90 5.48
CA ASP A 86 5.97 -12.30 4.98
C ASP A 86 5.86 -10.79 4.74
N LEU A 87 4.70 -10.20 5.03
CA LEU A 87 4.44 -8.78 4.80
C LEU A 87 4.64 -7.93 6.04
N SER A 88 5.22 -6.73 5.85
CA SER A 88 5.29 -5.73 6.92
C SER A 88 3.89 -5.32 7.41
N LYS A 89 3.76 -4.94 8.68
CA LYS A 89 2.50 -4.45 9.28
C LYS A 89 1.86 -3.32 8.45
N GLN A 90 2.68 -2.42 7.91
CA GLN A 90 2.19 -1.32 7.07
C GLN A 90 1.58 -1.82 5.76
N THR A 91 2.18 -2.82 5.14
CA THR A 91 1.65 -3.46 3.92
C THR A 91 0.36 -4.22 4.22
N GLN A 92 0.32 -4.97 5.33
CA GLN A 92 -0.89 -5.65 5.80
C GLN A 92 -2.05 -4.67 6.00
N THR A 93 -1.80 -3.53 6.67
CA THR A 93 -2.80 -2.45 6.83
C THR A 93 -3.27 -1.91 5.48
N SER A 94 -2.36 -1.71 4.55
CA SER A 94 -2.70 -1.22 3.20
C SER A 94 -3.62 -2.20 2.46
N TRP A 95 -3.35 -3.51 2.53
CA TRP A 95 -4.19 -4.55 1.93
C TRP A 95 -5.56 -4.66 2.62
N THR A 96 -5.58 -4.62 3.96
CA THR A 96 -6.82 -4.62 4.72
C THR A 96 -7.71 -3.42 4.36
N THR A 97 -7.13 -2.22 4.24
CA THR A 97 -7.88 -1.03 3.84
C THR A 97 -8.41 -1.13 2.41
N SER A 98 -7.63 -1.71 1.48
CA SER A 98 -8.09 -1.97 0.11
C SER A 98 -9.21 -3.01 0.08
N TRP A 99 -9.11 -4.06 0.91
CA TRP A 99 -10.17 -5.05 1.06
C TRP A 99 -11.48 -4.45 1.59
N GLU A 100 -11.40 -3.57 2.60
CA GLU A 100 -12.60 -2.88 3.10
C GLU A 100 -13.32 -2.09 1.99
N LYS A 101 -12.58 -1.47 1.06
CA LYS A 101 -13.18 -0.82 -0.10
C LYS A 101 -13.90 -1.81 -1.02
N ILE A 102 -13.29 -2.96 -1.28
CA ILE A 102 -13.93 -4.01 -2.10
C ILE A 102 -15.20 -4.54 -1.42
N ARG A 103 -15.13 -4.80 -0.10
CA ARG A 103 -16.20 -5.35 0.71
C ARG A 103 -17.39 -4.40 0.87
N THR A 104 -17.13 -3.10 1.01
CA THR A 104 -18.16 -2.08 1.24
C THR A 104 -18.69 -1.42 -0.04
N CYS A 105 -18.16 -1.78 -1.20
CA CYS A 105 -18.75 -1.36 -2.47
C CYS A 105 -20.11 -2.04 -2.65
N THR A 106 -21.15 -1.22 -2.78
CA THR A 106 -22.52 -1.66 -2.53
C THR A 106 -23.24 -2.28 -3.72
N ASP A 107 -22.68 -2.26 -4.93
CA ASP A 107 -23.44 -2.81 -6.04
C ASP A 107 -22.58 -3.51 -7.10
N PRO A 108 -22.71 -4.82 -7.20
CA PRO A 108 -23.16 -5.80 -6.19
C PRO A 108 -22.09 -6.04 -5.12
N ALA A 109 -22.47 -6.53 -3.96
CA ALA A 109 -21.52 -6.92 -2.89
C ALA A 109 -20.59 -8.04 -3.38
N LEU A 110 -19.56 -7.69 -4.12
CA LEU A 110 -18.63 -8.63 -4.77
C LEU A 110 -17.98 -9.59 -3.77
N ALA A 111 -17.81 -9.14 -2.51
CA ALA A 111 -17.23 -9.95 -1.45
C ALA A 111 -18.02 -11.24 -1.16
N ASP A 112 -19.34 -11.19 -1.25
CA ASP A 112 -20.22 -12.32 -0.91
C ASP A 112 -20.60 -13.18 -2.13
N ARG A 113 -20.13 -12.80 -3.32
CA ARG A 113 -20.34 -13.58 -4.56
C ARG A 113 -19.28 -14.67 -4.71
N TYR A 114 -19.66 -15.74 -5.37
CA TYR A 114 -18.73 -16.80 -5.74
C TYR A 114 -17.67 -16.25 -6.69
N ALA A 115 -16.39 -16.45 -6.36
CA ALA A 115 -15.27 -15.90 -7.12
C ALA A 115 -15.33 -16.30 -8.62
N ARG A 116 -15.80 -17.52 -8.90
CA ARG A 116 -15.97 -18.04 -10.27
C ARG A 116 -17.06 -17.32 -11.10
N GLU A 117 -17.97 -16.62 -10.45
CA GLU A 117 -19.09 -15.92 -11.11
C GLU A 117 -18.82 -14.45 -11.31
N ILE A 118 -17.72 -13.95 -10.77
CA ILE A 118 -17.32 -12.54 -10.91
C ILE A 118 -16.70 -12.34 -12.29
N THR A 119 -17.26 -11.38 -13.03
CA THR A 119 -16.84 -11.06 -14.37
C THR A 119 -15.83 -9.90 -14.40
N THR A 120 -15.06 -9.82 -15.49
CA THR A 120 -14.18 -8.66 -15.75
C THR A 120 -14.96 -7.34 -15.80
N GLY A 121 -16.23 -7.37 -16.25
CA GLY A 121 -17.13 -6.19 -16.27
C GLY A 121 -17.40 -5.66 -14.87
N GLU A 122 -17.75 -6.52 -13.93
CA GLU A 122 -18.04 -6.15 -12.54
C GLU A 122 -16.80 -5.64 -11.81
N LEU A 123 -15.64 -6.25 -12.08
CA LEU A 123 -14.37 -5.75 -11.53
C LEU A 123 -14.02 -4.36 -12.09
N ARG A 124 -14.36 -4.09 -13.36
CA ARG A 124 -14.21 -2.75 -13.93
C ARG A 124 -15.16 -1.75 -13.28
N GLN A 125 -16.44 -2.10 -13.12
CA GLN A 125 -17.42 -1.25 -12.43
C GLN A 125 -16.98 -0.89 -11.02
N LEU A 126 -16.40 -1.84 -10.28
CA LEU A 126 -15.80 -1.55 -8.96
C LEU A 126 -14.69 -0.49 -9.04
N LEU A 127 -13.78 -0.59 -10.00
CA LEU A 127 -12.72 0.41 -10.16
C LEU A 127 -13.26 1.77 -10.60
N ASP A 128 -14.24 1.79 -11.51
CA ASP A 128 -14.91 3.01 -11.97
C ASP A 128 -15.65 3.70 -10.82
N TYR A 129 -16.32 2.92 -9.97
CA TYR A 129 -17.00 3.43 -8.77
C TYR A 129 -16.07 4.25 -7.85
N TYR A 130 -14.80 3.88 -7.75
CA TYR A 130 -13.81 4.61 -6.96
C TYR A 130 -13.01 5.65 -7.75
N ALA A 131 -13.01 5.56 -9.07
CA ALA A 131 -12.20 6.42 -9.93
C ALA A 131 -12.88 7.74 -10.29
N TYR A 132 -14.22 7.79 -10.27
CA TYR A 132 -14.98 8.95 -10.70
C TYR A 132 -15.79 9.57 -9.55
N GLU A 133 -16.06 10.86 -9.69
CA GLU A 133 -17.01 11.55 -8.82
C GLU A 133 -18.40 10.94 -8.96
N ARG A 134 -19.12 10.81 -7.88
CA ARG A 134 -20.49 10.28 -7.86
C ARG A 134 -21.33 10.97 -6.81
N ILE A 135 -22.62 10.94 -7.02
CA ILE A 135 -23.61 11.38 -6.03
C ILE A 135 -24.09 10.14 -5.28
N ASP A 136 -24.05 10.19 -3.97
CA ASP A 136 -24.55 9.16 -3.07
C ASP A 136 -25.53 9.78 -2.08
N LEU A 137 -26.30 8.99 -1.34
CA LEU A 137 -27.18 9.47 -0.29
C LEU A 137 -26.49 9.28 1.07
N ASP A 138 -26.56 10.31 1.90
CA ASP A 138 -26.13 10.22 3.30
C ASP A 138 -27.17 9.43 4.14
N ARG A 139 -26.91 9.30 5.45
CA ARG A 139 -27.81 8.59 6.37
C ARG A 139 -29.18 9.23 6.50
N ASP A 140 -29.29 10.51 6.19
CA ASP A 140 -30.50 11.31 6.30
C ASP A 140 -31.23 11.42 4.94
N GLY A 141 -30.70 10.77 3.88
CA GLY A 141 -31.27 10.73 2.54
C GLY A 141 -30.92 11.94 1.68
N ASN A 142 -29.95 12.79 2.08
CA ASN A 142 -29.52 13.93 1.29
C ASN A 142 -28.47 13.51 0.27
N ALA A 143 -28.50 14.13 -0.91
CA ALA A 143 -27.50 13.90 -1.95
C ALA A 143 -26.14 14.49 -1.53
N VAL A 144 -25.12 13.64 -1.49
CA VAL A 144 -23.75 14.02 -1.16
C VAL A 144 -22.81 13.65 -2.30
N THR A 145 -22.01 14.61 -2.74
CA THR A 145 -20.97 14.37 -3.74
C THR A 145 -19.78 13.66 -3.12
N ILE A 146 -19.53 12.43 -3.57
CA ILE A 146 -18.37 11.64 -3.14
C ILE A 146 -17.25 11.85 -4.14
N GLN A 147 -16.13 12.39 -3.65
CA GLN A 147 -14.94 12.62 -4.45
C GLN A 147 -14.22 11.32 -4.81
N PRO A 148 -13.60 11.23 -6.00
CA PRO A 148 -12.86 10.05 -6.41
C PRO A 148 -11.66 9.77 -5.49
N LEU A 149 -11.29 8.51 -5.38
CA LEU A 149 -10.04 8.13 -4.75
C LEU A 149 -8.86 8.50 -5.66
N SER A 150 -7.68 8.68 -5.07
CA SER A 150 -6.48 8.91 -5.88
C SER A 150 -6.18 7.71 -6.80
N LYS A 151 -5.57 7.99 -7.97
CA LYS A 151 -5.12 6.94 -8.90
C LYS A 151 -4.29 5.87 -8.21
N SER A 152 -3.38 6.27 -7.32
CA SER A 152 -2.55 5.34 -6.53
C SER A 152 -3.40 4.40 -5.66
N TYR A 153 -4.52 4.88 -5.12
CA TYR A 153 -5.40 4.05 -4.30
C TYR A 153 -6.19 3.06 -5.15
N VAL A 154 -6.77 3.51 -6.28
CA VAL A 154 -7.46 2.62 -7.24
C VAL A 154 -6.51 1.55 -7.77
N THR A 155 -5.24 1.93 -8.04
CA THR A 155 -4.20 0.97 -8.42
C THR A 155 -3.98 -0.10 -7.34
N LYS A 156 -4.01 0.26 -6.06
CA LYS A 156 -3.87 -0.71 -4.95
C LYS A 156 -5.09 -1.64 -4.85
N ILE A 157 -6.31 -1.13 -5.05
CA ILE A 157 -7.51 -1.97 -5.10
C ILE A 157 -7.37 -3.01 -6.23
N LYS A 158 -6.99 -2.56 -7.43
CA LYS A 158 -6.74 -3.48 -8.56
C LYS A 158 -5.64 -4.49 -8.23
N ALA A 159 -4.54 -4.06 -7.63
CA ALA A 159 -3.44 -4.95 -7.26
C ALA A 159 -3.89 -6.05 -6.30
N LEU A 160 -4.71 -5.70 -5.28
CA LEU A 160 -5.29 -6.69 -4.38
C LEU A 160 -6.20 -7.68 -5.14
N LEU A 161 -7.10 -7.18 -5.98
CA LEU A 161 -7.95 -8.06 -6.80
C LEU A 161 -7.11 -9.02 -7.65
N THR A 162 -6.02 -8.53 -8.26
CA THR A 162 -5.10 -9.37 -9.04
C THR A 162 -4.50 -10.47 -8.18
N GLN A 163 -4.01 -10.16 -6.97
CA GLN A 163 -3.47 -11.15 -6.03
C GLN A 163 -4.51 -12.19 -5.60
N LEU A 164 -5.75 -11.75 -5.34
CA LEU A 164 -6.83 -12.66 -4.95
C LEU A 164 -7.21 -13.62 -6.07
N PHE A 165 -7.28 -13.14 -7.32
CA PHE A 165 -7.58 -13.98 -8.46
C PHE A 165 -6.40 -14.88 -8.87
N ASP A 166 -5.14 -14.45 -8.67
CA ASP A 166 -3.98 -15.34 -8.82
C ASP A 166 -4.05 -16.50 -7.82
N HIS A 167 -4.30 -16.19 -6.55
CA HIS A 167 -4.49 -17.20 -5.51
C HIS A 167 -5.69 -18.13 -5.82
N ALA A 168 -6.77 -17.58 -6.38
CA ALA A 168 -7.93 -18.38 -6.79
C ALA A 168 -7.60 -19.33 -7.96
N VAL A 169 -6.76 -18.92 -8.92
CA VAL A 169 -6.26 -19.78 -10.00
C VAL A 169 -5.37 -20.88 -9.44
N GLU A 170 -4.39 -20.54 -8.61
CA GLU A 170 -3.47 -21.50 -7.96
C GLU A 170 -4.21 -22.59 -7.18
N ASN A 171 -5.37 -22.24 -6.59
CA ASN A 171 -6.22 -23.14 -5.82
C ASN A 171 -7.37 -23.76 -6.62
N ASN A 172 -7.37 -23.63 -7.95
CA ASN A 172 -8.42 -24.15 -8.85
C ASN A 172 -9.85 -23.71 -8.48
N ILE A 173 -10.01 -22.50 -7.98
CA ILE A 173 -11.30 -21.87 -7.69
C ILE A 173 -11.86 -21.23 -8.96
N VAL A 174 -10.98 -20.64 -9.77
CA VAL A 174 -11.27 -20.04 -11.08
C VAL A 174 -10.27 -20.53 -12.12
N ASP A 175 -10.65 -20.52 -13.39
CA ASP A 175 -9.82 -21.02 -14.50
C ASP A 175 -8.75 -20.00 -14.94
N ARG A 176 -8.96 -18.72 -14.67
CA ARG A 176 -8.04 -17.62 -15.04
C ARG A 176 -8.22 -16.40 -14.16
N ASN A 177 -7.20 -15.55 -14.15
CA ASN A 177 -7.25 -14.28 -13.41
C ASN A 177 -8.04 -13.22 -14.21
N TYR A 178 -9.30 -13.01 -13.88
CA TYR A 178 -10.15 -11.99 -14.50
C TYR A 178 -9.72 -10.57 -14.14
N ALA A 179 -9.13 -10.34 -12.97
CA ALA A 179 -8.67 -9.04 -12.53
C ALA A 179 -7.45 -8.54 -13.33
N SER A 180 -6.61 -9.43 -13.85
CA SER A 180 -5.46 -9.06 -14.68
C SER A 180 -5.87 -8.34 -15.96
N LEU A 181 -7.05 -8.68 -16.51
CA LEU A 181 -7.60 -8.12 -17.75
C LEU A 181 -8.21 -6.73 -17.57
N VAL A 182 -8.45 -6.29 -16.33
CA VAL A 182 -9.05 -4.99 -16.04
C VAL A 182 -8.00 -3.90 -16.15
N LYS A 183 -8.28 -2.87 -16.96
CA LYS A 183 -7.45 -1.66 -17.03
C LYS A 183 -7.89 -0.66 -15.95
N ILE A 184 -6.93 0.03 -15.38
CA ILE A 184 -7.21 1.15 -14.46
C ILE A 184 -7.82 2.28 -15.28
N PRO A 185 -8.93 2.91 -14.83
CA PRO A 185 -9.53 4.07 -15.49
C PRO A 185 -8.52 5.21 -15.71
N LYS A 186 -8.77 6.04 -16.73
CA LYS A 186 -7.98 7.25 -16.93
C LYS A 186 -8.21 8.20 -15.76
N MET A 187 -7.18 8.41 -14.96
CA MET A 187 -7.20 9.29 -13.81
C MET A 187 -5.95 10.15 -13.82
N GLU A 188 -6.10 11.39 -13.40
CA GLU A 188 -4.92 12.21 -13.15
C GLU A 188 -4.15 11.69 -11.94
N ALA A 189 -2.85 11.55 -12.10
CA ALA A 189 -2.00 11.26 -10.96
C ALA A 189 -1.78 12.56 -10.19
N GLY A 190 -2.11 12.60 -8.93
CA GLY A 190 -1.72 13.71 -8.06
C GLY A 190 -0.20 13.84 -8.09
N LYS A 191 0.29 14.89 -8.72
CA LYS A 191 1.73 15.15 -8.83
C LYS A 191 2.20 15.75 -7.50
N ARG A 192 3.06 15.03 -6.80
CA ARG A 192 3.87 15.64 -5.75
C ARG A 192 4.96 16.45 -6.46
N ARG A 193 5.03 17.73 -6.14
CA ARG A 193 6.01 18.61 -6.75
C ARG A 193 7.09 19.02 -5.74
N PRO A 194 8.31 19.36 -6.21
CA PRO A 194 9.28 20.07 -5.41
C PRO A 194 8.77 21.48 -5.06
N LEU A 195 9.41 22.13 -4.11
CA LEU A 195 9.34 23.58 -3.97
C LEU A 195 9.92 24.20 -5.23
N THR A 196 9.30 25.27 -5.71
CA THR A 196 9.91 26.14 -6.73
C THR A 196 11.08 26.93 -6.13
N ASP A 197 11.95 27.50 -6.94
CA ASP A 197 13.08 28.31 -6.47
C ASP A 197 12.62 29.47 -5.56
N LEU A 198 11.50 30.12 -5.90
CA LEU A 198 10.95 31.22 -5.08
C LEU A 198 10.44 30.69 -3.74
N GLU A 199 9.75 29.56 -3.72
CA GLU A 199 9.27 28.92 -2.49
C GLU A 199 10.42 28.46 -1.61
N PHE A 200 11.43 27.85 -2.21
CA PHE A 200 12.63 27.42 -1.47
C PHE A 200 13.40 28.61 -0.89
N ARG A 201 13.65 29.66 -1.67
CA ARG A 201 14.28 30.89 -1.17
C ARG A 201 13.48 31.56 -0.06
N ARG A 202 12.14 31.48 -0.08
CA ARG A 202 11.28 31.99 1.01
C ARG A 202 11.48 31.17 2.28
N LEU A 203 11.55 29.83 2.17
CA LEU A 203 11.90 28.97 3.30
C LEU A 203 13.32 29.29 3.81
N GLU A 204 14.29 29.38 2.92
CA GLU A 204 15.70 29.62 3.28
C GLU A 204 15.92 30.97 3.98
N LYS A 205 15.18 32.01 3.61
CA LYS A 205 15.26 33.32 4.27
C LYS A 205 14.44 33.38 5.57
N GLY A 206 13.33 32.68 5.63
CA GLY A 206 12.36 32.78 6.72
C GLY A 206 12.43 31.68 7.80
N TRP A 207 13.26 30.66 7.62
CA TRP A 207 13.29 29.51 8.51
C TRP A 207 13.49 29.85 9.98
N ALA A 208 14.30 30.86 10.29
CA ALA A 208 14.63 31.21 11.67
C ALA A 208 13.43 31.80 12.44
N SER A 209 12.48 32.43 11.75
CA SER A 209 11.27 33.01 12.33
C SER A 209 10.05 32.11 12.20
N ALA A 210 10.10 31.08 11.34
CA ALA A 210 8.98 30.17 11.14
C ALA A 210 9.00 29.01 12.14
N PRO A 211 7.86 28.59 12.70
CA PRO A 211 7.78 27.48 13.64
C PRO A 211 8.25 26.19 12.95
N GLY A 212 9.31 25.54 13.48
CA GLY A 212 9.91 24.35 12.91
C GLY A 212 10.61 24.55 11.56
N GLY A 213 10.92 25.80 11.21
CA GLY A 213 11.58 26.14 9.94
C GLY A 213 12.97 25.52 9.82
N ASP A 214 13.70 25.41 10.92
CA ASP A 214 14.97 24.70 11.00
C ASP A 214 14.87 23.24 10.53
N ALA A 215 13.86 22.51 11.00
CA ALA A 215 13.64 21.12 10.60
C ALA A 215 13.20 21.01 9.12
N CYS A 216 12.36 21.94 8.66
CA CYS A 216 11.94 21.98 7.26
C CYS A 216 13.12 22.25 6.33
N LEU A 217 14.00 23.17 6.72
CA LEU A 217 15.20 23.51 5.94
C LEU A 217 16.19 22.32 5.91
N VAL A 218 16.49 21.72 7.07
CA VAL A 218 17.37 20.54 7.14
C VAL A 218 16.81 19.39 6.30
N LEU A 219 15.49 19.17 6.30
CA LEU A 219 14.87 18.15 5.48
C LEU A 219 15.05 18.41 3.98
N CYS A 220 15.00 19.68 3.54
CA CYS A 220 15.25 20.08 2.15
C CYS A 220 16.72 19.92 1.74
N TYR A 221 17.67 20.12 2.64
CA TYR A 221 19.10 20.00 2.37
C TYR A 221 19.68 18.60 2.55
N THR A 222 18.91 17.66 3.10
CA THR A 222 19.39 16.28 3.32
C THR A 222 18.67 15.24 2.46
N GLY A 223 17.48 15.57 1.95
CA GLY A 223 16.67 14.66 1.15
C GLY A 223 16.19 13.40 1.88
N PHE A 224 16.28 13.34 3.21
CA PHE A 224 15.73 12.22 3.98
C PHE A 224 14.24 12.05 3.73
N ARG A 225 13.75 10.79 3.78
CA ARG A 225 12.31 10.59 3.95
C ARG A 225 11.91 11.06 5.34
N VAL A 226 10.72 11.67 5.47
CA VAL A 226 10.27 12.21 6.77
C VAL A 226 10.31 11.16 7.89
N THR A 227 10.00 9.90 7.59
CA THR A 227 10.09 8.81 8.57
C THR A 227 11.53 8.54 9.01
N GLU A 228 12.49 8.61 8.10
CA GLU A 228 13.91 8.44 8.37
C GLU A 228 14.43 9.62 9.19
N PHE A 229 14.07 10.84 8.78
CA PHE A 229 14.42 12.06 9.51
C PHE A 229 13.94 12.04 10.97
N CYS A 230 12.69 11.65 11.20
CA CYS A 230 12.13 11.55 12.57
C CYS A 230 12.79 10.48 13.45
N GLN A 231 13.55 9.56 12.86
CA GLN A 231 14.26 8.50 13.57
C GLN A 231 15.75 8.81 13.81
N LEU A 232 16.26 9.93 13.31
CA LEU A 232 17.61 10.36 13.58
C LEU A 232 17.78 10.61 15.09
N THR A 233 18.86 10.08 15.63
CA THR A 233 19.25 10.24 17.03
C THR A 233 20.58 10.97 17.14
N LYS A 234 21.01 11.25 18.35
CA LYS A 234 22.36 11.77 18.62
C LYS A 234 23.46 10.96 17.92
N PHE A 235 23.31 9.63 17.90
CA PHE A 235 24.28 8.72 17.29
C PHE A 235 24.24 8.70 15.75
N SER A 236 23.24 9.32 15.15
CA SER A 236 23.14 9.45 13.70
C SER A 236 24.04 10.54 13.14
N TYR A 237 24.54 11.48 13.95
CA TYR A 237 25.41 12.56 13.49
C TYR A 237 26.87 12.27 13.84
N ASP A 238 27.73 12.35 12.82
CA ASP A 238 29.19 12.32 12.96
C ASP A 238 29.71 13.76 12.98
N PRO A 239 30.13 14.30 14.13
CA PRO A 239 30.62 15.68 14.25
C PRO A 239 31.99 15.90 13.61
N VAL A 240 32.78 14.84 13.38
CA VAL A 240 34.08 14.93 12.71
C VAL A 240 33.91 15.03 11.20
N ASN A 241 33.14 14.11 10.65
CA ASN A 241 32.92 14.06 9.20
C ASN A 241 31.77 14.95 8.73
N LYS A 242 31.00 15.57 9.63
CA LYS A 242 29.83 16.39 9.30
C LYS A 242 28.84 15.63 8.41
N THR A 243 28.49 14.43 8.84
CA THR A 243 27.57 13.56 8.12
C THR A 243 26.45 13.05 9.01
N LEU A 244 25.29 12.83 8.40
CA LEU A 244 24.17 12.10 9.04
C LEU A 244 24.10 10.69 8.47
N ARG A 245 23.89 9.71 9.35
CA ARG A 245 23.67 8.32 8.98
C ARG A 245 22.25 7.92 9.28
N GLY A 246 21.54 7.35 8.28
CA GLY A 246 20.15 6.93 8.46
C GLY A 246 19.56 6.27 7.22
N GLY A 247 18.33 5.78 7.36
CA GLY A 247 17.57 5.09 6.32
C GLY A 247 17.10 3.72 6.80
N ILE A 248 15.88 3.29 6.36
CA ILE A 248 15.24 2.10 6.95
C ILE A 248 14.48 1.26 5.92
N LYS A 249 14.18 1.80 4.76
CA LYS A 249 13.09 1.24 3.93
C LYS A 249 13.55 0.29 2.82
N THR A 250 14.78 0.40 2.39
CA THR A 250 15.35 -0.41 1.29
C THR A 250 16.79 -0.73 1.61
N ASP A 251 17.32 -1.84 1.15
CA ASP A 251 18.71 -2.24 1.37
C ASP A 251 19.68 -1.13 0.91
N ALA A 252 19.44 -0.52 -0.25
CA ALA A 252 20.23 0.60 -0.76
C ALA A 252 20.06 1.91 0.05
N GLY A 253 18.97 2.05 0.80
CA GLY A 253 18.67 3.22 1.63
C GLY A 253 19.00 3.03 3.10
N THR A 254 19.28 1.80 3.51
CA THR A 254 19.59 1.48 4.91
C THR A 254 20.98 1.96 5.26
N ASP A 255 21.08 2.67 6.38
CA ASP A 255 22.33 3.15 6.95
C ASP A 255 23.22 4.01 6.02
N ARG A 256 22.57 4.73 5.07
CA ARG A 256 23.29 5.58 4.13
C ARG A 256 23.87 6.82 4.77
N ILE A 257 24.98 7.28 4.24
CA ILE A 257 25.65 8.51 4.67
C ILE A 257 25.09 9.70 3.85
N VAL A 258 24.64 10.73 4.56
CA VAL A 258 24.15 11.98 4.01
C VAL A 258 25.04 13.12 4.54
N PRO A 259 25.85 13.79 3.70
CA PRO A 259 26.62 14.95 4.10
C PRO A 259 25.73 16.08 4.56
N VAL A 260 26.20 16.84 5.56
CA VAL A 260 25.53 18.03 6.07
C VAL A 260 26.12 19.24 5.36
N HIS A 261 25.31 19.90 4.54
CA HIS A 261 25.69 21.13 3.82
C HIS A 261 26.06 22.23 4.83
N SER A 262 27.03 23.08 4.49
CA SER A 262 27.53 24.15 5.36
C SER A 262 26.43 25.09 5.88
N LYS A 263 25.42 25.41 5.09
CA LYS A 263 24.28 26.26 5.49
C LYS A 263 23.42 25.68 6.64
N ILE A 264 23.29 24.35 6.74
CA ILE A 264 22.48 23.71 7.77
C ILE A 264 23.34 23.13 8.90
N GLN A 265 24.65 23.13 8.76
CA GLN A 265 25.58 22.59 9.76
C GLN A 265 25.37 23.24 11.15
N PRO A 266 25.24 24.58 11.29
CA PRO A 266 25.02 25.21 12.60
C PRO A 266 23.72 24.72 13.28
N ILE A 267 22.68 24.41 12.48
CA ILE A 267 21.40 23.92 12.97
C ILE A 267 21.58 22.50 13.53
N VAL A 268 22.19 21.61 12.73
CA VAL A 268 22.41 20.21 13.11
C VAL A 268 23.32 20.09 14.32
N GLU A 269 24.38 20.91 14.39
CA GLU A 269 25.30 20.95 15.54
C GLU A 269 24.63 21.47 16.82
N ARG A 270 23.73 22.45 16.71
CA ARG A 270 22.88 22.88 17.82
C ARG A 270 22.03 21.71 18.32
N TRP A 271 21.30 21.04 17.44
CA TRP A 271 20.50 19.88 17.81
C TRP A 271 21.33 18.76 18.47
N TYR A 272 22.51 18.48 17.91
CA TYR A 272 23.43 17.47 18.45
C TYR A 272 23.86 17.79 19.89
N ARG A 273 24.10 19.04 20.21
CA ARG A 273 24.48 19.48 21.58
C ARG A 273 23.30 19.39 22.55
N GLU A 274 22.10 19.74 22.09
CA GLU A 274 20.92 19.89 22.92
C GLU A 274 20.13 18.57 23.08
N CYS A 275 20.22 17.63 22.12
CA CYS A 275 19.41 16.44 22.13
C CYS A 275 19.81 15.43 23.21
N LYS A 276 18.79 14.83 23.82
CA LYS A 276 18.94 13.72 24.79
C LYS A 276 18.62 12.33 24.20
N GLY A 277 18.06 12.27 23.01
CA GLY A 277 17.65 11.07 22.30
C GLY A 277 17.45 11.33 20.82
N PRO A 278 16.22 11.62 20.37
CA PRO A 278 15.97 12.04 18.98
C PRO A 278 16.76 13.31 18.66
N LEU A 279 17.36 13.36 17.47
CA LEU A 279 18.16 14.51 17.03
C LEU A 279 17.28 15.77 16.90
N TYR A 280 16.06 15.59 16.41
CA TYR A 280 14.99 16.60 16.42
C TYR A 280 13.79 16.05 17.19
N ALA A 281 13.53 16.58 18.36
CA ALA A 281 12.53 16.09 19.30
C ALA A 281 11.30 16.99 19.36
N ARG A 282 10.18 16.43 19.78
CA ARG A 282 8.98 17.14 20.21
C ARG A 282 9.28 17.90 21.52
N PRO A 283 8.44 18.90 21.88
CA PRO A 283 8.57 19.59 23.18
C PRO A 283 8.55 18.65 24.40
N ASP A 284 7.88 17.48 24.28
CA ASP A 284 7.85 16.46 25.34
C ASP A 284 9.09 15.52 25.32
N GLY A 285 10.08 15.80 24.48
CA GLY A 285 11.32 15.02 24.34
C GLY A 285 11.19 13.74 23.50
N LYS A 286 10.01 13.41 23.00
CA LYS A 286 9.78 12.21 22.18
C LYS A 286 10.08 12.46 20.70
N ALA A 287 10.34 11.40 19.96
CA ALA A 287 10.47 11.46 18.52
C ALA A 287 9.13 11.85 17.87
N TYR A 288 9.21 12.62 16.80
CA TYR A 288 8.10 12.77 15.88
C TYR A 288 7.87 11.47 15.11
N ASN A 289 6.63 11.22 14.70
CA ASN A 289 6.34 10.32 13.60
C ASN A 289 5.96 11.15 12.36
N LYS A 290 5.79 10.47 11.22
CA LYS A 290 5.46 11.12 9.94
C LYS A 290 4.25 12.07 10.05
N ASP A 291 3.20 11.65 10.74
CA ASP A 291 1.94 12.38 10.79
C ASP A 291 2.01 13.55 11.77
N THR A 292 2.63 13.34 12.93
CA THR A 292 2.87 14.41 13.92
C THR A 292 3.85 15.45 13.41
N PHE A 293 4.88 15.06 12.63
CA PHE A 293 5.77 15.99 11.97
C PHE A 293 5.05 16.81 10.89
N ALA A 294 4.27 16.16 10.04
CA ALA A 294 3.55 16.84 8.98
C ALA A 294 2.56 17.88 9.53
N LYS A 295 1.85 17.55 10.60
CA LYS A 295 0.82 18.44 11.22
C LYS A 295 1.44 19.47 12.16
N GLY A 296 2.46 19.10 12.95
CA GLY A 296 2.98 19.94 14.04
C GLY A 296 4.23 20.75 13.67
N VAL A 297 4.89 20.43 12.57
CA VAL A 297 6.14 21.10 12.14
C VAL A 297 5.99 21.64 10.73
N TRP A 298 5.75 20.76 9.76
CA TRP A 298 5.75 21.14 8.35
C TRP A 298 4.62 22.11 8.00
N ALA A 299 3.37 21.76 8.29
CA ALA A 299 2.23 22.60 7.93
C ALA A 299 2.26 23.99 8.59
N PRO A 300 2.55 24.14 9.90
CA PRO A 300 2.71 25.46 10.51
C PRO A 300 3.86 26.28 9.89
N CYS A 301 4.98 25.66 9.54
CA CYS A 301 6.07 26.32 8.86
C CYS A 301 5.66 26.84 7.47
N MET A 302 5.05 25.99 6.65
CA MET A 302 4.58 26.39 5.31
C MET A 302 3.55 27.52 5.40
N GLN A 303 2.61 27.44 6.30
CA GLN A 303 1.57 28.47 6.53
C GLN A 303 2.20 29.79 6.98
N SER A 304 3.12 29.77 7.95
CA SER A 304 3.80 30.97 8.46
C SER A 304 4.57 31.70 7.36
N LEU A 305 5.11 30.97 6.39
CA LEU A 305 5.86 31.52 5.26
C LEU A 305 4.97 31.85 4.04
N GLY A 306 3.65 31.68 4.13
CA GLY A 306 2.73 31.88 3.02
C GLY A 306 3.00 30.96 1.83
N LEU A 307 3.44 29.74 2.11
CA LEU A 307 3.70 28.70 1.11
C LEU A 307 2.45 27.84 0.88
N PRO A 308 2.26 27.31 -0.35
CA PRO A 308 1.06 26.55 -0.70
C PRO A 308 0.83 25.28 0.13
N ASP A 309 -0.43 24.95 0.40
CA ASP A 309 -0.84 23.77 1.18
C ASP A 309 -0.63 22.43 0.46
N ASP A 310 -0.39 22.42 -0.85
CA ASP A 310 -0.09 21.22 -1.63
C ASP A 310 1.32 20.69 -1.35
N LEU A 311 2.21 21.51 -0.80
CA LEU A 311 3.55 21.11 -0.36
C LEU A 311 3.44 20.21 0.89
N LYS A 312 3.94 19.00 0.76
CA LYS A 312 3.98 18.01 1.86
C LYS A 312 5.44 17.72 2.25
N PRO A 313 5.73 17.14 3.41
CA PRO A 313 7.12 16.85 3.82
C PRO A 313 7.94 16.08 2.78
N HIS A 314 7.30 15.28 1.92
CA HIS A 314 7.98 14.58 0.85
C HIS A 314 8.41 15.52 -0.31
N SER A 315 7.80 16.70 -0.43
CA SER A 315 8.24 17.73 -1.37
C SER A 315 9.67 18.19 -1.08
N ALA A 316 10.09 18.22 0.20
CA ALA A 316 11.47 18.53 0.58
C ALA A 316 12.50 17.60 -0.11
N ARG A 317 12.22 16.30 -0.14
CA ARG A 317 13.09 15.33 -0.80
C ARG A 317 13.11 15.49 -2.32
N HIS A 318 11.97 15.82 -2.93
CA HIS A 318 11.93 16.18 -4.36
C HIS A 318 12.71 17.46 -4.63
N THR A 319 12.60 18.47 -3.76
CA THR A 319 13.36 19.72 -3.83
C THR A 319 14.85 19.44 -3.79
N PHE A 320 15.32 18.64 -2.82
CA PHE A 320 16.72 18.24 -2.75
C PHE A 320 17.21 17.60 -4.05
N GLY A 321 16.51 16.60 -4.57
CA GLY A 321 16.88 15.94 -5.83
C GLY A 321 16.91 16.90 -7.03
N THR A 322 15.93 17.81 -7.12
CA THR A 322 15.84 18.80 -8.19
C THR A 322 16.99 19.83 -8.08
N MET A 323 17.28 20.33 -6.89
CA MET A 323 18.37 21.27 -6.63
C MET A 323 19.75 20.65 -6.95
N MET A 324 20.00 19.44 -6.47
CA MET A 324 21.24 18.72 -6.78
C MET A 324 21.44 18.52 -8.30
N SER A 325 20.38 18.13 -9.00
CA SER A 325 20.40 17.96 -10.46
C SER A 325 20.65 19.29 -11.17
N ALA A 326 19.97 20.37 -10.75
CA ALA A 326 20.16 21.71 -11.31
C ALA A 326 21.57 22.26 -11.05
N ALA A 327 22.19 21.92 -9.91
CA ALA A 327 23.58 22.28 -9.57
C ALA A 327 24.62 21.41 -10.30
N GLY A 328 24.22 20.46 -11.14
CA GLY A 328 25.13 19.64 -11.92
C GLY A 328 25.77 18.47 -11.18
N ALA A 329 25.18 18.06 -10.04
CA ALA A 329 25.63 16.87 -9.33
C ALA A 329 25.39 15.60 -10.18
N ARG A 330 26.30 14.64 -10.09
CA ARG A 330 26.16 13.38 -10.84
C ARG A 330 24.94 12.61 -10.38
N PRO A 331 24.17 12.01 -11.30
CA PRO A 331 22.99 11.22 -10.96
C PRO A 331 23.26 10.12 -9.91
N GLU A 332 24.43 9.49 -9.96
CA GLU A 332 24.85 8.45 -9.04
C GLU A 332 25.01 8.97 -7.60
N ASP A 333 25.54 10.18 -7.42
CA ASP A 333 25.68 10.79 -6.10
C ASP A 333 24.33 11.19 -5.54
N ILE A 334 23.43 11.72 -6.37
CA ILE A 334 22.04 12.03 -5.99
C ILE A 334 21.32 10.75 -5.56
N GLN A 335 21.44 9.67 -6.32
CA GLN A 335 20.83 8.38 -6.01
C GLN A 335 21.36 7.80 -4.70
N ARG A 336 22.68 7.85 -4.46
CA ARG A 336 23.32 7.40 -3.20
C ARG A 336 22.80 8.18 -2.00
N ILE A 337 22.81 9.51 -2.07
CA ILE A 337 22.35 10.39 -0.98
C ILE A 337 20.85 10.16 -0.72
N LEU A 338 20.05 10.03 -1.77
CA LEU A 338 18.63 9.75 -1.65
C LEU A 338 18.32 8.29 -1.24
N GLY A 339 19.18 7.33 -1.53
CA GLY A 339 18.93 5.90 -1.30
C GLY A 339 17.79 5.38 -2.19
N HIS A 340 17.94 5.50 -3.52
CA HIS A 340 17.01 4.93 -4.49
C HIS A 340 17.43 3.50 -4.85
N ALA A 341 16.46 2.57 -4.90
CA ALA A 341 16.70 1.13 -5.02
C ALA A 341 17.28 0.66 -6.37
N ASP A 342 17.14 1.43 -7.44
CA ASP A 342 17.56 1.02 -8.79
C ASP A 342 19.09 0.95 -9.00
N TYR A 343 19.87 1.31 -8.00
CA TYR A 343 21.33 1.25 -8.04
C TYR A 343 21.92 0.03 -7.28
N SER A 344 21.10 -0.81 -6.69
CA SER A 344 21.53 -1.78 -5.66
C SER A 344 22.24 -3.05 -6.18
N VAL A 345 22.21 -3.37 -7.46
CA VAL A 345 22.76 -4.65 -7.95
C VAL A 345 24.28 -4.62 -8.15
N THR A 346 24.90 -3.46 -8.29
CA THR A 346 26.34 -3.35 -8.56
C THR A 346 27.18 -2.75 -7.43
N ALA A 347 26.56 -2.07 -6.47
CA ALA A 347 27.25 -1.28 -5.45
C ALA A 347 27.61 -2.05 -4.17
N ASN A 348 27.02 -3.21 -3.93
CA ASN A 348 27.24 -3.96 -2.68
C ASN A 348 28.55 -4.75 -2.63
N THR A 349 29.36 -4.75 -3.68
CA THR A 349 30.53 -5.64 -3.68
C THR A 349 31.87 -4.93 -3.42
N TYR A 350 32.07 -3.65 -3.74
CA TYR A 350 33.43 -3.03 -3.64
C TYR A 350 33.51 -1.51 -3.56
N ILE A 351 32.58 -0.75 -2.94
CA ILE A 351 32.80 0.69 -2.85
C ILE A 351 32.79 1.16 -1.38
N THR A 352 33.97 1.40 -0.86
CA THR A 352 34.17 2.35 0.24
C THR A 352 33.49 3.66 -0.18
N GLN A 353 32.45 4.10 0.58
CA GLN A 353 31.74 5.33 0.25
C GLN A 353 32.75 6.47 0.32
N ASP A 354 33.01 7.10 -0.82
CA ASP A 354 33.85 8.31 -0.85
C ASP A 354 33.05 9.49 -0.29
N VAL A 355 33.17 9.67 1.01
CA VAL A 355 32.51 10.75 1.76
C VAL A 355 32.94 12.12 1.24
N ALA A 356 34.16 12.26 0.74
CA ALA A 356 34.66 13.53 0.19
C ALA A 356 33.91 13.89 -1.10
N ALA A 357 33.70 12.92 -2.01
CA ALA A 357 32.92 13.14 -3.23
C ALA A 357 31.46 13.51 -2.91
N LEU A 358 30.84 12.85 -1.92
CA LEU A 358 29.46 13.17 -1.50
C LEU A 358 29.38 14.57 -0.85
N LYS A 359 30.38 14.98 -0.06
CA LYS A 359 30.45 16.35 0.49
C LYS A 359 30.52 17.39 -0.63
N ASN A 360 31.44 17.23 -1.58
CA ASN A 360 31.58 18.13 -2.70
C ASN A 360 30.26 18.25 -3.50
N ALA A 361 29.58 17.12 -3.71
CA ALA A 361 28.29 17.12 -4.40
C ALA A 361 27.20 17.90 -3.64
N VAL A 362 27.17 17.83 -2.31
CA VAL A 362 26.17 18.56 -1.50
C VAL A 362 26.50 20.05 -1.44
N GLU A 363 27.77 20.43 -1.37
CA GLU A 363 28.20 21.84 -1.36
C GLU A 363 27.93 22.57 -2.69
N LEU A 364 27.54 21.85 -3.76
CA LEU A 364 27.04 22.49 -5.00
C LEU A 364 25.70 23.21 -4.82
N LEU A 365 25.00 22.98 -3.71
CA LEU A 365 23.74 23.66 -3.42
C LEU A 365 24.02 25.11 -3.00
N ALA A 366 23.84 26.04 -3.91
CA ALA A 366 24.11 27.47 -3.70
C ALA A 366 23.10 28.15 -2.77
#